data_bb4b6e742c97de4e33831666ad25b8d4
#
_entry.id   bb4b6e742c97de4e33831666ad25b8d4
#
_cell.length_a   1.000
_cell.length_b   1.000
_cell.length_c   1.000
_cell.angle_alpha   90.00
_cell.angle_beta   90.00
_cell.angle_gamma   90.00
#
_symmetry.space_group_name_H-M   'P 1'
#
loop_
_entity.id
_entity.type
_entity.pdbx_description
1 polymer ?
#
loop_
_entity_poly.entity_id
_entity_poly.type
_entity_poly.pdbx_seq_one_letter_code
_entity_poly.pdbx_strand_id
1 'polypeptide(L)'
;MVGFDSSLPVSLYIHIPFCKRKCDYCAFYSTVPNKDDIDRFFDLLLMELEAIKKEIKVPFLSVFIGGGNPGILGFERIKRLLESAEEYGRPQEVTIECNPENLNEDILSLTGLLDRVSVGIQSLDEKVLETLGRHQSVETNLKALELLKTLPFRWNADIITAVPGESVGTTLDDITTIASYKPGHISFYCLTFEENTPLIKREKPMGEESEIEFLTEGWKLLKELGYNHYEVSNFAAEGEECIHNKVYWGLGQYIGIGPTAESALGRREMVVMRNTESLEEYLSSHAFDVSPLTKDETEESYLL
;
A
#
# COMPACT_ATOMS: atom_id res chain seq x y z
N MET A 1 -25.96 -0.62 -0.61
CA MET A 1 -24.83 0.24 -1.06
C MET A 1 -25.02 0.53 -2.54
N VAL A 2 -24.92 1.79 -2.96
CA VAL A 2 -25.14 2.21 -4.38
C VAL A 2 -24.04 1.59 -5.25
N GLY A 3 -24.42 1.04 -6.40
CA GLY A 3 -23.47 0.45 -7.36
C GLY A 3 -22.97 -0.97 -7.03
N PHE A 4 -23.15 -1.48 -5.83
CA PHE A 4 -22.67 -2.83 -5.46
C PHE A 4 -23.41 -3.93 -6.25
N ASP A 5 -22.62 -4.79 -6.92
CA ASP A 5 -23.12 -5.99 -7.62
C ASP A 5 -22.72 -7.25 -6.84
N SER A 6 -23.69 -7.87 -6.14
CA SER A 6 -23.48 -9.06 -5.34
C SER A 6 -23.14 -10.33 -6.16
N SER A 7 -23.23 -10.27 -7.47
CA SER A 7 -22.81 -11.36 -8.36
C SER A 7 -21.32 -11.37 -8.67
N LEU A 8 -20.62 -10.30 -8.30
CA LEU A 8 -19.17 -10.14 -8.53
C LEU A 8 -18.40 -10.21 -7.21
N PRO A 9 -17.13 -10.70 -7.23
CA PRO A 9 -16.25 -10.58 -6.10
C PRO A 9 -16.03 -9.12 -5.71
N VAL A 10 -15.83 -8.85 -4.43
CA VAL A 10 -15.49 -7.52 -3.91
C VAL A 10 -14.28 -7.62 -3.00
N SER A 11 -13.34 -6.68 -3.13
CA SER A 11 -12.17 -6.56 -2.27
C SER A 11 -12.35 -5.44 -1.24
N LEU A 12 -11.60 -5.50 -0.15
CA LEU A 12 -11.60 -4.49 0.91
C LEU A 12 -10.23 -3.81 0.99
N TYR A 13 -10.20 -2.49 0.84
CA TYR A 13 -9.04 -1.65 1.15
C TYR A 13 -9.28 -0.93 2.47
N ILE A 14 -8.30 -0.97 3.37
CA ILE A 14 -8.37 -0.30 4.68
C ILE A 14 -7.27 0.74 4.74
N HIS A 15 -7.65 2.02 4.74
CA HIS A 15 -6.70 3.13 4.81
C HIS A 15 -6.37 3.49 6.26
N ILE A 16 -5.09 3.35 6.63
CA ILE A 16 -4.57 3.78 7.92
C ILE A 16 -3.77 5.08 7.73
N PRO A 17 -4.31 6.23 8.13
CA PRO A 17 -3.74 7.54 7.78
C PRO A 17 -2.57 7.96 8.68
N PHE A 18 -1.88 7.02 9.31
CA PHE A 18 -0.88 7.36 10.33
C PHE A 18 0.54 7.10 9.86
N CYS A 19 1.42 8.11 10.04
CA CYS A 19 2.86 7.98 9.91
C CYS A 19 3.54 8.59 11.13
N LYS A 20 4.68 8.04 11.57
CA LYS A 20 5.52 8.70 12.59
C LYS A 20 6.07 10.03 12.07
N ARG A 21 6.37 10.08 10.78
CA ARG A 21 6.79 11.26 10.02
C ARG A 21 6.38 11.05 8.56
N LYS A 22 6.07 12.13 7.85
CA LYS A 22 5.77 12.09 6.42
C LYS A 22 7.07 12.18 5.65
N CYS A 23 7.28 11.27 4.70
CA CYS A 23 8.41 11.30 3.77
C CYS A 23 8.26 12.46 2.79
N ASP A 24 9.38 13.00 2.28
CA ASP A 24 9.35 14.22 1.49
C ASP A 24 8.78 14.05 0.08
N TYR A 25 8.69 12.82 -0.42
CA TYR A 25 8.10 12.49 -1.73
C TYR A 25 6.62 12.06 -1.64
N CYS A 26 6.13 11.71 -0.44
CA CYS A 26 4.87 11.00 -0.32
C CYS A 26 3.66 11.92 -0.48
N ALA A 27 2.83 11.66 -1.49
CA ALA A 27 1.56 12.34 -1.73
C ALA A 27 0.39 11.72 -0.95
N PHE A 28 0.52 10.47 -0.49
CA PHE A 28 -0.55 9.81 0.24
C PHE A 28 -0.98 10.60 1.48
N TYR A 29 -2.27 10.61 1.70
CA TYR A 29 -2.81 11.24 2.90
C TYR A 29 -2.30 10.53 4.14
N SER A 30 -1.59 11.25 4.99
CA SER A 30 -1.14 10.75 6.28
C SER A 30 -0.92 11.87 7.28
N THR A 31 -1.08 11.56 8.55
CA THR A 31 -0.87 12.48 9.67
C THR A 31 -0.08 11.82 10.78
N VAL A 32 0.54 12.63 11.63
CA VAL A 32 1.21 12.16 12.86
C VAL A 32 0.16 12.11 13.97
N PRO A 33 -0.26 10.92 14.42
CA PRO A 33 -1.33 10.81 15.40
C PRO A 33 -0.84 11.10 16.82
N ASN A 34 -1.76 11.54 17.67
CA ASN A 34 -1.63 11.34 19.10
C ASN A 34 -2.34 10.02 19.51
N LYS A 35 -2.20 9.62 20.78
CA LYS A 35 -2.75 8.34 21.25
C LYS A 35 -4.29 8.32 21.19
N ASP A 36 -4.93 9.42 21.54
CA ASP A 36 -6.40 9.50 21.57
C ASP A 36 -6.98 9.43 20.15
N ASP A 37 -6.26 9.99 19.15
CA ASP A 37 -6.64 9.88 17.75
C ASP A 37 -6.63 8.42 17.28
N ILE A 38 -5.61 7.65 17.67
CA ILE A 38 -5.50 6.23 17.28
C ILE A 38 -6.68 5.42 17.83
N ASP A 39 -7.01 5.61 19.11
CA ASP A 39 -8.08 4.85 19.75
C ASP A 39 -9.45 5.20 19.16
N ARG A 40 -9.76 6.48 18.99
CA ARG A 40 -11.01 6.95 18.35
C ARG A 40 -11.12 6.51 16.90
N PHE A 41 -10.04 6.65 16.15
CA PHE A 41 -9.98 6.20 14.76
C PHE A 41 -10.27 4.71 14.65
N PHE A 42 -9.63 3.89 15.48
CA PHE A 42 -9.80 2.45 15.44
C PHE A 42 -11.25 2.03 15.75
N ASP A 43 -11.88 2.65 16.74
CA ASP A 43 -13.29 2.36 17.07
C ASP A 43 -14.23 2.72 15.92
N LEU A 44 -14.02 3.87 15.26
CA LEU A 44 -14.80 4.28 14.09
C LEU A 44 -14.57 3.37 12.89
N LEU A 45 -13.32 2.98 12.64
CA LEU A 45 -12.97 2.07 11.56
C LEU A 45 -13.65 0.69 11.71
N LEU A 46 -13.69 0.16 12.93
CA LEU A 46 -14.45 -1.06 13.22
C LEU A 46 -15.94 -0.87 12.98
N MET A 47 -16.52 0.26 13.40
CA MET A 47 -17.93 0.55 13.17
C MET A 47 -18.25 0.65 11.67
N GLU A 48 -17.37 1.26 10.89
CA GLU A 48 -17.47 1.35 9.43
C GLU A 48 -17.44 -0.04 8.80
N LEU A 49 -16.48 -0.87 9.16
CA LEU A 49 -16.37 -2.24 8.68
C LEU A 49 -17.65 -3.04 8.99
N GLU A 50 -18.17 -2.94 10.23
CA GLU A 50 -19.41 -3.61 10.63
C GLU A 50 -20.63 -3.11 9.84
N ALA A 51 -20.68 -1.82 9.50
CA ALA A 51 -21.76 -1.27 8.69
C ALA A 51 -21.70 -1.84 7.24
N ILE A 52 -20.54 -1.89 6.64
CA ILE A 52 -20.32 -2.44 5.31
C ILE A 52 -20.67 -3.93 5.25
N LYS A 53 -20.24 -4.70 6.21
CA LYS A 53 -20.53 -6.13 6.29
C LYS A 53 -22.04 -6.43 6.32
N LYS A 54 -22.84 -5.58 7.00
CA LYS A 54 -24.31 -5.74 7.01
C LYS A 54 -24.95 -5.57 5.63
N GLU A 55 -24.33 -4.79 4.76
CA GLU A 55 -24.80 -4.55 3.39
C GLU A 55 -24.32 -5.65 2.43
N ILE A 56 -23.05 -6.08 2.54
CA ILE A 56 -22.39 -6.95 1.56
C ILE A 56 -22.71 -8.42 1.80
N LYS A 57 -22.56 -8.91 3.00
CA LYS A 57 -22.88 -10.30 3.45
C LYS A 57 -22.24 -11.42 2.60
N VAL A 58 -21.08 -11.13 1.99
CA VAL A 58 -20.27 -12.12 1.24
C VAL A 58 -18.83 -12.01 1.68
N PRO A 59 -18.01 -13.06 1.53
CA PRO A 59 -16.58 -12.97 1.77
C PRO A 59 -15.91 -11.93 0.88
N PHE A 60 -14.94 -11.21 1.41
CA PHE A 60 -14.07 -10.40 0.57
C PHE A 60 -13.14 -11.27 -0.26
N LEU A 61 -12.90 -10.88 -1.52
CA LEU A 61 -11.91 -11.56 -2.38
C LEU A 61 -10.50 -11.37 -1.83
N SER A 62 -10.15 -10.14 -1.51
CA SER A 62 -8.90 -9.77 -0.85
C SER A 62 -9.13 -8.66 0.17
N VAL A 63 -8.23 -8.57 1.17
CA VAL A 63 -8.16 -7.48 2.12
C VAL A 63 -6.76 -6.87 2.04
N PHE A 64 -6.68 -5.56 1.87
CA PHE A 64 -5.42 -4.82 1.82
C PHE A 64 -5.45 -3.69 2.84
N ILE A 65 -4.49 -3.71 3.77
CA ILE A 65 -4.34 -2.67 4.80
C ILE A 65 -3.13 -1.82 4.43
N GLY A 66 -3.37 -0.59 4.02
CA GLY A 66 -2.33 0.31 3.52
C GLY A 66 -2.51 1.77 3.92
N GLY A 67 -1.89 2.66 3.15
CA GLY A 67 -2.00 4.12 3.27
C GLY A 67 -0.76 4.77 3.86
N GLY A 68 -0.77 5.12 5.14
CA GLY A 68 0.40 5.65 5.84
C GLY A 68 1.34 4.52 6.29
N ASN A 69 1.24 4.13 7.55
CA ASN A 69 1.99 3.00 8.12
C ASN A 69 1.08 2.22 9.08
N PRO A 70 0.40 1.18 8.60
CA PRO A 70 -0.50 0.36 9.41
C PRO A 70 0.10 -0.19 10.70
N GLY A 71 1.41 -0.46 10.73
CA GLY A 71 2.11 -0.92 11.93
C GLY A 71 2.00 0.02 13.14
N ILE A 72 1.61 1.28 12.94
CA ILE A 72 1.36 2.24 14.04
C ILE A 72 0.14 1.87 14.88
N LEU A 73 -0.86 1.21 14.29
CA LEU A 73 -2.02 0.72 15.05
C LEU A 73 -1.65 -0.36 16.08
N GLY A 74 -0.54 -1.07 15.84
CA GLY A 74 -0.17 -2.27 16.58
C GLY A 74 -0.93 -3.52 16.11
N PHE A 75 -0.26 -4.66 16.13
CA PHE A 75 -0.78 -5.90 15.52
C PHE A 75 -2.03 -6.45 16.22
N GLU A 76 -2.25 -6.17 17.49
CA GLU A 76 -3.48 -6.56 18.19
C GLU A 76 -4.74 -5.88 17.63
N ARG A 77 -4.66 -4.58 17.27
CA ARG A 77 -5.78 -3.89 16.60
C ARG A 77 -5.97 -4.38 15.17
N ILE A 78 -4.86 -4.62 14.45
CA ILE A 78 -4.90 -5.19 13.09
C ILE A 78 -5.56 -6.57 13.14
N LYS A 79 -5.22 -7.40 14.11
CA LYS A 79 -5.84 -8.72 14.31
C LYS A 79 -7.35 -8.62 14.44
N ARG A 80 -7.85 -7.72 15.26
CA ARG A 80 -9.29 -7.50 15.44
C ARG A 80 -9.98 -7.03 14.15
N LEU A 81 -9.33 -6.19 13.33
CA LEU A 81 -9.85 -5.80 12.02
C LEU A 81 -9.97 -7.01 11.08
N LEU A 82 -8.92 -7.84 11.03
CA LEU A 82 -8.89 -9.02 10.17
C LEU A 82 -9.91 -10.06 10.61
N GLU A 83 -10.01 -10.35 11.90
CA GLU A 83 -11.03 -11.25 12.45
C GLU A 83 -12.47 -10.79 12.11
N SER A 84 -12.71 -9.48 12.16
CA SER A 84 -13.99 -8.91 11.73
C SER A 84 -14.18 -9.04 10.22
N ALA A 85 -13.15 -8.78 9.39
CA ALA A 85 -13.25 -8.88 7.95
C ALA A 85 -13.53 -10.31 7.44
N GLU A 86 -13.14 -11.33 8.20
CA GLU A 86 -13.34 -12.76 7.85
C GLU A 86 -14.71 -13.34 8.25
N GLU A 87 -15.61 -12.57 8.85
CA GLU A 87 -16.88 -13.08 9.37
C GLU A 87 -17.69 -13.89 8.36
N TYR A 88 -17.72 -13.50 7.09
CA TYR A 88 -18.43 -14.21 6.02
C TYR A 88 -17.57 -15.20 5.25
N GLY A 89 -16.31 -15.36 5.63
CA GLY A 89 -15.36 -16.30 5.07
C GLY A 89 -13.96 -15.69 4.86
N ARG A 90 -12.97 -16.57 4.81
CA ARG A 90 -11.57 -16.20 4.63
C ARG A 90 -11.34 -15.57 3.25
N PRO A 91 -10.74 -14.38 3.14
CA PRO A 91 -10.27 -13.83 1.87
C PRO A 91 -9.21 -14.72 1.21
N GLN A 92 -9.07 -14.65 -0.10
CA GLN A 92 -8.02 -15.39 -0.82
C GLN A 92 -6.63 -14.83 -0.53
N GLU A 93 -6.53 -13.52 -0.22
CA GLU A 93 -5.28 -12.86 0.16
C GLU A 93 -5.57 -11.72 1.13
N VAL A 94 -4.78 -11.68 2.20
CA VAL A 94 -4.74 -10.57 3.15
C VAL A 94 -3.34 -9.97 3.15
N THR A 95 -3.22 -8.69 2.79
CA THR A 95 -1.97 -7.95 2.71
C THR A 95 -1.94 -6.81 3.73
N ILE A 96 -0.77 -6.58 4.33
CA ILE A 96 -0.49 -5.39 5.15
C ILE A 96 0.77 -4.69 4.65
N GLU A 97 0.72 -3.35 4.61
CA GLU A 97 1.91 -2.52 4.42
C GLU A 97 2.58 -2.21 5.76
N CYS A 98 3.91 -2.22 5.76
CA CYS A 98 4.71 -1.86 6.92
C CYS A 98 5.94 -1.04 6.50
N ASN A 99 6.32 -0.09 7.34
CA ASN A 99 7.68 0.45 7.27
C ASN A 99 8.66 -0.47 8.00
N PRO A 100 9.93 -0.55 7.56
CA PRO A 100 10.96 -1.37 8.20
C PRO A 100 11.08 -1.18 9.71
N GLU A 101 10.98 0.06 10.18
CA GLU A 101 11.09 0.37 11.62
C GLU A 101 9.88 -0.07 12.47
N ASN A 102 8.79 -0.48 11.87
CA ASN A 102 7.60 -1.00 12.56
C ASN A 102 7.44 -2.52 12.42
N LEU A 103 8.26 -3.13 11.58
CA LEU A 103 8.26 -4.58 11.40
C LEU A 103 9.04 -5.25 12.55
N ASN A 104 8.37 -6.13 13.28
CA ASN A 104 8.95 -6.90 14.36
C ASN A 104 8.21 -8.25 14.52
N GLU A 105 8.69 -9.11 15.42
CA GLU A 105 8.14 -10.46 15.63
C GLU A 105 6.67 -10.49 16.11
N ASP A 106 6.13 -9.39 16.62
CA ASP A 106 4.72 -9.33 17.05
C ASP A 106 3.76 -9.55 15.87
N ILE A 107 4.22 -9.35 14.63
CA ILE A 107 3.46 -9.67 13.40
C ILE A 107 3.06 -11.16 13.34
N LEU A 108 3.79 -12.06 14.02
CA LEU A 108 3.46 -13.47 14.11
C LEU A 108 2.12 -13.74 14.79
N SER A 109 1.60 -12.78 15.56
CA SER A 109 0.23 -12.84 16.12
C SER A 109 -0.86 -12.86 15.04
N LEU A 110 -0.52 -12.48 13.80
CA LEU A 110 -1.40 -12.51 12.63
C LEU A 110 -1.32 -13.82 11.83
N THR A 111 -0.56 -14.80 12.30
CA THR A 111 -0.46 -16.12 11.62
C THR A 111 -1.84 -16.75 11.50
N GLY A 112 -2.20 -17.17 10.27
CA GLY A 112 -3.52 -17.69 9.93
C GLY A 112 -4.54 -16.63 9.50
N LEU A 113 -4.25 -15.33 9.72
CA LEU A 113 -5.08 -14.20 9.27
C LEU A 113 -4.41 -13.40 8.15
N LEU A 114 -3.08 -13.35 8.13
CA LEU A 114 -2.26 -12.62 7.17
C LEU A 114 -1.61 -13.57 6.18
N ASP A 115 -1.55 -13.18 4.90
CA ASP A 115 -0.88 -13.94 3.84
C ASP A 115 0.38 -13.24 3.34
N ARG A 116 0.39 -11.90 3.36
CA ARG A 116 1.41 -11.10 2.69
C ARG A 116 1.77 -9.83 3.46
N VAL A 117 3.06 -9.50 3.48
CA VAL A 117 3.59 -8.24 4.03
C VAL A 117 4.25 -7.45 2.91
N SER A 118 3.86 -6.19 2.70
CA SER A 118 4.53 -5.25 1.80
C SER A 118 5.40 -4.30 2.62
N VAL A 119 6.68 -4.18 2.28
CA VAL A 119 7.62 -3.37 3.07
C VAL A 119 8.28 -2.31 2.24
N GLY A 120 8.11 -1.06 2.66
CA GLY A 120 8.70 0.11 2.01
C GLY A 120 10.20 0.23 2.27
N ILE A 121 11.03 -0.56 1.60
CA ILE A 121 12.49 -0.51 1.66
C ILE A 121 12.99 0.77 0.98
N GLN A 122 12.49 1.06 -0.19
CA GLN A 122 12.75 2.15 -1.12
C GLN A 122 14.16 2.11 -1.73
N SER A 123 15.23 2.01 -0.93
CA SER A 123 16.60 1.86 -1.37
C SER A 123 17.49 1.30 -0.25
N LEU A 124 18.66 0.79 -0.59
CA LEU A 124 19.74 0.40 0.32
C LEU A 124 20.94 1.36 0.20
N ASP A 125 20.74 2.57 -0.33
CA ASP A 125 21.71 3.65 -0.35
C ASP A 125 21.26 4.78 0.59
N GLU A 126 22.14 5.19 1.53
CA GLU A 126 21.81 6.22 2.54
C GLU A 126 21.49 7.59 1.91
N LYS A 127 22.14 7.95 0.78
CA LYS A 127 21.89 9.23 0.12
C LYS A 127 20.55 9.25 -0.59
N VAL A 128 20.16 8.13 -1.20
CA VAL A 128 18.84 7.95 -1.82
C VAL A 128 17.76 8.07 -0.76
N LEU A 129 17.92 7.38 0.38
CA LEU A 129 16.98 7.48 1.50
C LEU A 129 16.91 8.91 2.07
N GLU A 130 18.04 9.60 2.21
CA GLU A 130 18.08 11.00 2.65
C GLU A 130 17.36 11.93 1.67
N THR A 131 17.58 11.77 0.35
CA THR A 131 16.90 12.56 -0.69
C THR A 131 15.39 12.36 -0.65
N LEU A 132 14.93 11.13 -0.44
CA LEU A 132 13.51 10.80 -0.27
C LEU A 132 12.92 11.31 1.06
N GLY A 133 13.74 11.82 1.99
CA GLY A 133 13.29 12.18 3.33
C GLY A 133 12.86 10.97 4.17
N ARG A 134 13.41 9.78 3.87
CA ARG A 134 13.21 8.58 4.68
C ARG A 134 14.09 8.66 5.92
N HIS A 135 13.53 8.26 7.05
CA HIS A 135 14.23 8.35 8.34
C HIS A 135 14.81 7.01 8.81
N GLN A 136 14.48 5.93 8.14
CA GLN A 136 15.13 4.65 8.37
C GLN A 136 16.51 4.62 7.72
N SER A 137 17.46 3.98 8.38
CA SER A 137 18.80 3.73 7.83
C SER A 137 18.82 2.45 6.97
N VAL A 138 19.84 2.31 6.15
CA VAL A 138 20.11 1.04 5.43
C VAL A 138 20.20 -0.13 6.40
N GLU A 139 20.81 0.05 7.59
CA GLU A 139 20.87 -1.01 8.61
C GLU A 139 19.47 -1.46 9.05
N THR A 140 18.53 -0.52 9.21
CA THR A 140 17.12 -0.84 9.55
C THR A 140 16.47 -1.64 8.44
N ASN A 141 16.69 -1.26 7.17
CA ASN A 141 16.20 -1.98 6.01
C ASN A 141 16.74 -3.42 5.95
N LEU A 142 18.05 -3.59 6.13
CA LEU A 142 18.67 -4.92 6.12
C LEU A 142 18.14 -5.81 7.26
N LYS A 143 17.93 -5.26 8.47
CA LYS A 143 17.32 -6.00 9.58
C LYS A 143 15.89 -6.42 9.25
N ALA A 144 15.11 -5.56 8.59
CA ALA A 144 13.77 -5.91 8.15
C ALA A 144 13.79 -7.04 7.10
N LEU A 145 14.70 -7.01 6.12
CA LEU A 145 14.89 -8.07 5.14
C LEU A 145 15.28 -9.41 5.79
N GLU A 146 16.17 -9.39 6.77
CA GLU A 146 16.52 -10.62 7.53
C GLU A 146 15.32 -11.18 8.30
N LEU A 147 14.52 -10.32 8.92
CA LEU A 147 13.32 -10.75 9.61
C LEU A 147 12.30 -11.35 8.64
N LEU A 148 11.99 -10.66 7.53
CA LEU A 148 11.02 -11.10 6.51
C LEU A 148 11.31 -12.52 6.00
N LYS A 149 12.56 -12.83 5.80
CA LYS A 149 13.02 -14.15 5.35
C LYS A 149 12.66 -15.28 6.32
N THR A 150 12.44 -14.96 7.60
CA THR A 150 12.09 -15.93 8.65
C THR A 150 10.58 -16.03 8.91
N LEU A 151 9.79 -15.06 8.42
CA LEU A 151 8.36 -15.02 8.63
C LEU A 151 7.62 -16.04 7.73
N PRO A 152 6.50 -16.58 8.18
CA PRO A 152 5.72 -17.55 7.41
C PRO A 152 4.81 -16.89 6.35
N PHE A 153 5.02 -15.61 6.06
CA PHE A 153 4.22 -14.84 5.11
C PHE A 153 4.96 -14.67 3.79
N ARG A 154 4.23 -14.60 2.69
CA ARG A 154 4.73 -14.02 1.44
C ARG A 154 5.09 -12.57 1.71
N TRP A 155 6.06 -12.01 0.99
CA TRP A 155 6.40 -10.62 1.20
C TRP A 155 6.88 -9.93 -0.07
N ASN A 156 6.68 -8.62 -0.05
CA ASN A 156 7.06 -7.68 -1.08
C ASN A 156 8.05 -6.66 -0.54
N ALA A 157 8.98 -6.23 -1.38
CA ALA A 157 9.80 -5.06 -1.15
C ALA A 157 9.44 -3.97 -2.16
N ASP A 158 9.14 -2.77 -1.67
CA ASP A 158 8.96 -1.59 -2.51
C ASP A 158 10.32 -0.92 -2.73
N ILE A 159 10.65 -0.59 -3.98
CA ILE A 159 11.87 0.09 -4.41
C ILE A 159 11.45 1.33 -5.20
N ILE A 160 12.05 2.48 -4.88
CA ILE A 160 11.90 3.71 -5.65
C ILE A 160 13.21 3.99 -6.37
N THR A 161 13.14 4.20 -7.67
CA THR A 161 14.28 4.52 -8.54
C THR A 161 14.16 5.87 -9.20
N ALA A 162 15.20 6.30 -9.91
CA ALA A 162 15.34 7.60 -10.54
C ALA A 162 15.25 8.77 -9.55
N VAL A 163 15.79 8.56 -8.35
CA VAL A 163 15.89 9.58 -7.32
C VAL A 163 17.02 10.55 -7.67
N PRO A 164 16.85 11.88 -7.53
CA PRO A 164 17.90 12.85 -7.84
C PRO A 164 19.22 12.51 -7.14
N GLY A 165 20.29 12.45 -7.93
CA GLY A 165 21.63 12.09 -7.46
C GLY A 165 21.90 10.58 -7.38
N GLU A 166 20.92 9.73 -7.64
CA GLU A 166 21.09 8.30 -7.79
C GLU A 166 21.79 7.94 -9.11
N SER A 167 22.42 6.77 -9.15
CA SER A 167 22.94 6.17 -10.39
C SER A 167 22.18 4.89 -10.72
N VAL A 168 22.10 4.53 -12.02
CA VAL A 168 21.54 3.24 -12.44
C VAL A 168 22.23 2.07 -11.72
N GLY A 169 23.54 2.16 -11.51
CA GLY A 169 24.30 1.15 -10.74
C GLY A 169 23.77 0.96 -9.32
N THR A 170 23.44 2.05 -8.61
CA THR A 170 22.83 2.00 -7.27
C THR A 170 21.50 1.25 -7.29
N THR A 171 20.61 1.57 -8.22
CA THR A 171 19.34 0.86 -8.41
C THR A 171 19.54 -0.65 -8.66
N LEU A 172 20.49 -1.01 -9.53
CA LEU A 172 20.78 -2.42 -9.84
C LEU A 172 21.37 -3.17 -8.64
N ASP A 173 22.20 -2.52 -7.83
CA ASP A 173 22.75 -3.07 -6.60
C ASP A 173 21.65 -3.29 -5.55
N ASP A 174 20.71 -2.35 -5.41
CA ASP A 174 19.53 -2.46 -4.56
C ASP A 174 18.67 -3.66 -4.96
N ILE A 175 18.29 -3.75 -6.25
CA ILE A 175 17.51 -4.88 -6.77
C ILE A 175 18.23 -6.20 -6.51
N THR A 176 19.52 -6.29 -6.82
CA THR A 176 20.32 -7.51 -6.65
C THR A 176 20.36 -7.93 -5.18
N THR A 177 20.61 -6.97 -4.30
CA THR A 177 20.70 -7.23 -2.86
C THR A 177 19.35 -7.69 -2.31
N ILE A 178 18.26 -6.97 -2.62
CA ILE A 178 16.91 -7.32 -2.16
C ILE A 178 16.49 -8.69 -2.71
N ALA A 179 16.73 -8.96 -3.99
CA ALA A 179 16.40 -10.24 -4.62
C ALA A 179 17.15 -11.41 -3.99
N SER A 180 18.36 -11.20 -3.41
CA SER A 180 19.10 -12.22 -2.69
C SER A 180 18.39 -12.75 -1.44
N TYR A 181 17.48 -11.95 -0.86
CA TYR A 181 16.61 -12.34 0.25
C TYR A 181 15.37 -13.11 -0.21
N LYS A 182 15.13 -13.23 -1.52
CA LYS A 182 14.08 -14.02 -2.16
C LYS A 182 12.65 -13.54 -1.81
N PRO A 183 12.32 -12.23 -1.98
CA PRO A 183 10.93 -11.82 -1.96
C PRO A 183 10.12 -12.57 -3.03
N GLY A 184 8.86 -12.89 -2.75
CA GLY A 184 7.97 -13.38 -3.78
C GLY A 184 7.59 -12.29 -4.79
N HIS A 185 7.74 -11.03 -4.40
CA HIS A 185 7.27 -9.87 -5.15
C HIS A 185 8.17 -8.65 -4.92
N ILE A 186 8.32 -7.81 -5.94
CA ILE A 186 9.03 -6.53 -5.90
C ILE A 186 8.15 -5.48 -6.58
N SER A 187 7.83 -4.41 -5.86
CA SER A 187 7.26 -3.20 -6.44
C SER A 187 8.41 -2.26 -6.82
N PHE A 188 8.48 -1.87 -8.08
CA PHE A 188 9.57 -1.07 -8.62
C PHE A 188 9.01 0.20 -9.26
N TYR A 189 9.09 1.31 -8.53
CA TYR A 189 8.49 2.58 -8.89
C TYR A 189 9.55 3.57 -9.37
N CYS A 190 9.24 4.28 -10.46
CA CYS A 190 9.94 5.53 -10.77
C CYS A 190 9.43 6.63 -9.82
N LEU A 191 10.34 7.43 -9.28
CA LEU A 191 9.97 8.55 -8.41
C LEU A 191 9.08 9.56 -9.13
N THR A 192 7.88 9.76 -8.62
CA THR A 192 6.97 10.80 -9.10
C THR A 192 7.07 12.06 -8.24
N PHE A 193 7.13 13.21 -8.88
CA PHE A 193 7.20 14.52 -8.23
C PHE A 193 5.79 15.11 -8.07
N GLU A 194 5.25 15.02 -6.88
CA GLU A 194 3.92 15.50 -6.56
C GLU A 194 3.93 16.95 -6.08
N GLU A 195 3.03 17.79 -6.60
CA GLU A 195 3.00 19.24 -6.38
C GLU A 195 3.00 19.67 -4.91
N ASN A 196 2.31 18.89 -4.05
CA ASN A 196 2.13 19.22 -2.64
C ASN A 196 3.18 18.60 -1.71
N THR A 197 4.29 18.07 -2.25
CA THR A 197 5.32 17.42 -1.47
C THR A 197 6.51 18.37 -1.15
N PRO A 198 7.24 18.14 -0.03
CA PRO A 198 8.47 18.88 0.23
C PRO A 198 9.55 18.65 -0.82
N LEU A 199 9.60 17.46 -1.43
CA LEU A 199 10.64 17.05 -2.38
C LEU A 199 10.69 17.98 -3.60
N ILE A 200 9.55 18.31 -4.22
CA ILE A 200 9.49 19.16 -5.43
C ILE A 200 10.06 20.57 -5.20
N LYS A 201 10.13 21.01 -3.93
CA LYS A 201 10.69 22.31 -3.55
C LYS A 201 12.22 22.29 -3.43
N ARG A 202 12.82 21.11 -3.25
CA ARG A 202 14.26 20.91 -3.05
C ARG A 202 14.96 20.33 -4.26
N GLU A 203 14.29 19.42 -4.94
CA GLU A 203 14.85 18.61 -6.02
C GLU A 203 14.06 18.82 -7.31
N LYS A 204 14.64 18.36 -8.40
CA LYS A 204 14.01 18.34 -9.72
C LYS A 204 14.06 16.94 -10.29
N PRO A 205 13.05 16.53 -11.10
CA PRO A 205 13.10 15.27 -11.83
C PRO A 205 14.40 15.13 -12.63
N MET A 206 14.88 13.92 -12.76
CA MET A 206 16.11 13.64 -13.52
C MET A 206 15.97 13.85 -15.02
N GLY A 207 14.75 13.87 -15.52
CA GLY A 207 14.41 14.01 -16.94
C GLY A 207 14.09 12.66 -17.58
N GLU A 208 13.17 12.69 -18.53
CA GLU A 208 12.52 11.53 -19.13
C GLU A 208 13.51 10.48 -19.67
N GLU A 209 14.57 10.90 -20.38
CA GLU A 209 15.57 9.98 -20.91
C GLU A 209 16.27 9.18 -19.81
N SER A 210 16.63 9.85 -18.70
CA SER A 210 17.26 9.19 -17.56
C SER A 210 16.28 8.25 -16.85
N GLU A 211 15.05 8.69 -16.62
CA GLU A 211 14.00 7.87 -15.99
C GLU A 211 13.73 6.60 -16.78
N ILE A 212 13.68 6.70 -18.13
CA ILE A 212 13.55 5.55 -19.02
C ILE A 212 14.74 4.58 -18.87
N GLU A 213 15.98 5.10 -18.75
CA GLU A 213 17.16 4.25 -18.55
C GLU A 213 17.07 3.46 -17.24
N PHE A 214 16.73 4.13 -16.12
CA PHE A 214 16.55 3.48 -14.83
C PHE A 214 15.49 2.37 -14.89
N LEU A 215 14.32 2.66 -15.45
CA LEU A 215 13.24 1.69 -15.59
C LEU A 215 13.66 0.51 -16.49
N THR A 216 14.26 0.78 -17.63
CA THR A 216 14.61 -0.25 -18.62
C THR A 216 15.65 -1.23 -18.05
N GLU A 217 16.72 -0.72 -17.42
CA GLU A 217 17.76 -1.57 -16.84
C GLU A 217 17.24 -2.32 -15.61
N GLY A 218 16.42 -1.67 -14.75
CA GLY A 218 15.77 -2.33 -13.62
C GLY A 218 14.84 -3.47 -14.06
N TRP A 219 13.97 -3.24 -15.04
CA TRP A 219 13.05 -4.26 -15.58
C TRP A 219 13.79 -5.45 -16.18
N LYS A 220 14.87 -5.18 -16.91
CA LYS A 220 15.72 -6.23 -17.48
C LYS A 220 16.33 -7.10 -16.38
N LEU A 221 16.92 -6.48 -15.35
CA LEU A 221 17.51 -7.21 -14.23
C LEU A 221 16.46 -8.01 -13.45
N LEU A 222 15.30 -7.42 -13.12
CA LEU A 222 14.21 -8.13 -12.44
C LEU A 222 13.77 -9.36 -13.22
N LYS A 223 13.64 -9.26 -14.54
CA LYS A 223 13.31 -10.39 -15.41
C LYS A 223 14.40 -11.46 -15.40
N GLU A 224 15.68 -11.07 -15.46
CA GLU A 224 16.83 -11.99 -15.38
C GLU A 224 16.87 -12.74 -14.03
N LEU A 225 16.41 -12.08 -12.96
CA LEU A 225 16.29 -12.66 -11.62
C LEU A 225 15.03 -13.54 -11.42
N GLY A 226 14.17 -13.66 -12.45
CA GLY A 226 13.01 -14.54 -12.44
C GLY A 226 11.70 -13.90 -11.98
N TYR A 227 11.63 -12.57 -11.90
CA TYR A 227 10.40 -11.84 -11.61
C TYR A 227 9.67 -11.46 -12.90
N ASN A 228 8.41 -11.85 -13.01
CA ASN A 228 7.55 -11.50 -14.15
C ASN A 228 6.89 -10.14 -13.93
N HIS A 229 6.99 -9.27 -14.92
CA HIS A 229 6.31 -7.97 -14.94
C HIS A 229 4.82 -8.20 -15.26
N TYR A 230 3.93 -8.11 -14.26
CA TYR A 230 2.52 -8.46 -14.45
C TYR A 230 1.59 -7.25 -14.52
N GLU A 231 2.07 -6.07 -14.10
CA GLU A 231 1.41 -4.77 -14.28
C GLU A 231 2.48 -3.66 -14.25
N VAL A 232 2.12 -2.38 -14.30
CA VAL A 232 3.03 -1.24 -14.59
C VAL A 232 4.26 -1.17 -13.68
N SER A 233 4.08 -1.36 -12.37
CA SER A 233 5.15 -1.18 -11.38
C SER A 233 5.48 -2.46 -10.59
N ASN A 234 4.76 -3.55 -10.81
CA ASN A 234 4.88 -4.72 -9.97
C ASN A 234 5.40 -5.95 -10.69
N PHE A 235 6.33 -6.61 -10.02
CA PHE A 235 7.05 -7.80 -10.49
C PHE A 235 6.89 -8.93 -9.48
N ALA A 236 6.62 -10.15 -9.95
CA ALA A 236 6.39 -11.28 -9.08
C ALA A 236 7.06 -12.55 -9.61
N ALA A 237 7.50 -13.42 -8.70
CA ALA A 237 7.76 -14.81 -9.02
C ALA A 237 6.45 -15.51 -9.43
N GLU A 238 6.51 -16.64 -10.10
CA GLU A 238 5.31 -17.35 -10.57
C GLU A 238 4.36 -17.68 -9.41
N GLY A 239 3.11 -17.20 -9.50
CA GLY A 239 2.06 -17.39 -8.50
C GLY A 239 2.12 -16.46 -7.28
N GLU A 240 3.03 -15.48 -7.30
CA GLU A 240 3.24 -14.54 -6.20
C GLU A 240 2.65 -13.14 -6.48
N GLU A 241 1.88 -12.98 -7.57
CA GLU A 241 1.22 -11.71 -7.89
C GLU A 241 0.21 -11.31 -6.80
N CYS A 242 0.12 -10.03 -6.50
CA CYS A 242 -0.83 -9.49 -5.55
C CYS A 242 -2.26 -9.54 -6.12
N ILE A 243 -3.17 -10.26 -5.45
CA ILE A 243 -4.57 -10.38 -5.88
C ILE A 243 -5.24 -9.01 -5.85
N HIS A 244 -4.98 -8.21 -4.82
CA HIS A 244 -5.60 -6.89 -4.68
C HIS A 244 -5.22 -5.95 -5.83
N ASN A 245 -3.93 -5.91 -6.23
CA ASN A 245 -3.48 -5.13 -7.39
C ASN A 245 -4.17 -5.60 -8.68
N LYS A 246 -4.33 -6.92 -8.85
CA LYS A 246 -5.04 -7.47 -10.02
C LYS A 246 -6.53 -7.09 -10.05
N VAL A 247 -7.16 -6.84 -8.89
CA VAL A 247 -8.54 -6.31 -8.84
C VAL A 247 -8.58 -4.89 -9.40
N TYR A 248 -7.66 -4.02 -9.02
CA TYR A 248 -7.59 -2.65 -9.57
C TYR A 248 -7.40 -2.66 -11.08
N TRP A 249 -6.36 -3.33 -11.57
CA TRP A 249 -6.07 -3.42 -13.02
C TRP A 249 -7.14 -4.14 -13.84
N GLY A 250 -7.86 -5.08 -13.21
CA GLY A 250 -8.99 -5.77 -13.82
C GLY A 250 -10.32 -5.01 -13.75
N LEU A 251 -10.32 -3.77 -13.23
CA LEU A 251 -11.54 -2.99 -12.97
C LEU A 251 -12.56 -3.78 -12.15
N GLY A 252 -12.08 -4.52 -11.16
CA GLY A 252 -12.91 -5.27 -10.22
C GLY A 252 -13.48 -4.38 -9.13
N GLN A 253 -14.53 -4.86 -8.44
CA GLN A 253 -15.10 -4.12 -7.33
C GLN A 253 -14.20 -4.12 -6.11
N TYR A 254 -14.07 -2.95 -5.49
CA TYR A 254 -13.46 -2.82 -4.18
C TYR A 254 -14.16 -1.74 -3.34
N ILE A 255 -14.04 -1.89 -2.04
CA ILE A 255 -14.54 -0.94 -1.04
C ILE A 255 -13.36 -0.46 -0.23
N GLY A 256 -13.22 0.85 -0.14
CA GLY A 256 -12.28 1.53 0.73
C GLY A 256 -12.94 2.00 2.00
N ILE A 257 -12.32 1.75 3.15
CA ILE A 257 -12.71 2.28 4.44
C ILE A 257 -11.56 3.07 5.09
N GLY A 258 -11.92 4.01 5.97
CA GLY A 258 -11.00 4.97 6.54
C GLY A 258 -10.94 6.27 5.71
N PRO A 259 -10.36 7.36 6.26
CA PRO A 259 -10.34 8.67 5.61
C PRO A 259 -9.57 8.62 4.28
N THR A 260 -10.05 9.33 3.29
CA THR A 260 -9.55 9.41 1.91
C THR A 260 -9.56 8.09 1.11
N ALA A 261 -10.04 7.00 1.70
CA ALA A 261 -10.15 5.74 0.98
C ALA A 261 -11.18 5.85 -0.16
N GLU A 262 -10.86 5.27 -1.30
CA GLU A 262 -11.75 5.20 -2.44
C GLU A 262 -12.39 3.83 -2.57
N SER A 263 -13.59 3.81 -3.11
CA SER A 263 -14.34 2.61 -3.46
C SER A 263 -14.73 2.66 -4.92
N ALA A 264 -14.70 1.54 -5.62
CA ALA A 264 -15.21 1.42 -6.98
C ALA A 264 -16.16 0.22 -7.08
N LEU A 265 -17.41 0.47 -7.36
CA LEU A 265 -18.46 -0.52 -7.35
C LEU A 265 -19.21 -0.55 -8.69
N GLY A 266 -19.57 -1.74 -9.15
CA GLY A 266 -20.31 -1.95 -10.40
C GLY A 266 -19.54 -2.78 -11.41
N ARG A 267 -20.07 -2.89 -12.63
CA ARG A 267 -19.50 -3.73 -13.69
C ARG A 267 -19.20 -2.99 -14.99
N ARG A 268 -20.16 -2.22 -15.51
CA ARG A 268 -20.06 -1.49 -16.80
C ARG A 268 -20.00 0.01 -16.59
N GLU A 269 -20.71 0.48 -15.60
CA GLU A 269 -20.68 1.86 -15.12
C GLU A 269 -20.26 1.76 -13.66
N MET A 270 -18.98 1.96 -13.40
CA MET A 270 -18.48 1.93 -12.03
C MET A 270 -18.84 3.24 -11.34
N VAL A 271 -19.33 3.11 -10.11
CA VAL A 271 -19.52 4.25 -9.22
C VAL A 271 -18.27 4.31 -8.34
N VAL A 272 -17.47 5.34 -8.55
CA VAL A 272 -16.32 5.64 -7.69
C VAL A 272 -16.77 6.59 -6.61
N MET A 273 -16.37 6.29 -5.38
CA MET A 273 -16.76 7.04 -4.19
C MET A 273 -15.52 7.24 -3.33
N ARG A 274 -15.36 8.44 -2.78
CA ARG A 274 -14.31 8.74 -1.82
C ARG A 274 -14.92 8.92 -0.43
N ASN A 275 -14.24 8.42 0.59
CA ASN A 275 -14.55 8.69 1.99
C ASN A 275 -14.17 10.14 2.35
N THR A 276 -14.24 10.52 3.63
CA THR A 276 -13.90 11.87 4.09
C THR A 276 -12.52 12.34 3.62
N GLU A 277 -12.34 13.64 3.45
CA GLU A 277 -11.09 14.25 2.94
C GLU A 277 -9.97 14.31 3.99
N SER A 278 -10.28 14.09 5.27
CA SER A 278 -9.32 14.19 6.36
C SER A 278 -9.66 13.30 7.56
N LEU A 279 -8.66 13.06 8.42
CA LEU A 279 -8.85 12.39 9.70
C LEU A 279 -9.78 13.19 10.62
N GLU A 280 -9.68 14.52 10.66
CA GLU A 280 -10.52 15.38 11.50
C GLU A 280 -12.00 15.24 11.12
N GLU A 281 -12.28 15.28 9.84
CA GLU A 281 -13.62 15.06 9.32
C GLU A 281 -14.12 13.65 9.63
N TYR A 282 -13.30 12.63 9.39
CA TYR A 282 -13.60 11.24 9.71
C TYR A 282 -13.92 11.04 11.20
N LEU A 283 -13.12 11.64 12.12
CA LEU A 283 -13.35 11.57 13.54
C LEU A 283 -14.58 12.35 14.00
N SER A 284 -15.05 13.34 13.27
CA SER A 284 -16.23 14.15 13.58
C SER A 284 -17.51 13.64 12.94
N SER A 285 -17.43 12.84 11.88
CA SER A 285 -18.59 12.31 11.18
C SER A 285 -19.28 11.21 12.01
N HIS A 286 -20.61 11.25 12.06
CA HIS A 286 -21.43 10.19 12.67
C HIS A 286 -22.05 9.26 11.62
N ALA A 287 -21.87 9.58 10.36
CA ALA A 287 -22.26 8.79 9.20
C ALA A 287 -21.08 8.77 8.22
N PHE A 288 -20.86 7.64 7.59
CA PHE A 288 -19.85 7.49 6.53
C PHE A 288 -20.38 8.22 5.30
N ASP A 289 -20.01 9.49 5.16
CA ASP A 289 -20.36 10.31 4.01
C ASP A 289 -19.49 9.90 2.82
N VAL A 290 -20.00 8.94 2.08
CA VAL A 290 -19.40 8.49 0.82
C VAL A 290 -20.00 9.35 -0.29
N SER A 291 -19.18 10.19 -0.90
CA SER A 291 -19.59 11.03 -2.02
C SER A 291 -19.17 10.40 -3.36
N PRO A 292 -20.07 10.29 -4.34
CA PRO A 292 -19.69 9.91 -5.69
C PRO A 292 -18.70 10.93 -6.27
N LEU A 293 -17.62 10.44 -6.87
CA LEU A 293 -16.69 11.28 -7.62
C LEU A 293 -17.34 11.76 -8.92
N THR A 294 -16.96 12.93 -9.37
CA THR A 294 -17.31 13.43 -10.70
C THR A 294 -16.61 12.57 -11.77
N LYS A 295 -17.04 12.71 -13.04
CA LYS A 295 -16.42 11.94 -14.13
C LYS A 295 -14.93 12.24 -14.28
N ASP A 296 -14.53 13.50 -14.14
CA ASP A 296 -13.14 13.92 -14.27
C ASP A 296 -12.28 13.35 -13.12
N GLU A 297 -12.77 13.44 -11.86
CA GLU A 297 -12.11 12.82 -10.69
C GLU A 297 -12.02 11.30 -10.81
N THR A 298 -13.01 10.65 -11.42
CA THR A 298 -12.98 9.20 -11.68
C THR A 298 -11.91 8.85 -12.70
N GLU A 299 -11.76 9.63 -13.77
CA GLU A 299 -10.70 9.41 -14.78
C GLU A 299 -9.31 9.60 -14.17
N GLU A 300 -9.10 10.59 -13.30
CA GLU A 300 -7.83 10.77 -12.57
C GLU A 300 -7.51 9.60 -11.63
N SER A 301 -8.51 9.09 -10.91
CA SER A 301 -8.37 7.95 -9.98
C SER A 301 -7.94 6.64 -10.66
N TYR A 302 -8.23 6.45 -11.94
CA TYR A 302 -7.79 5.29 -12.72
C TYR A 302 -6.36 5.42 -13.30
N LEU A 303 -5.75 6.61 -13.20
CA LEU A 303 -4.41 6.88 -13.72
C LEU A 303 -3.32 6.82 -12.62
N LEU A 304 -3.69 6.74 -11.37
CA LEU A 304 -2.83 6.61 -10.19
C LEU A 304 -2.73 5.15 -9.73
#